data_5eb614bcf0fd03a9399c8ddda2cffe3a
#
_entry.id   5eb614bcf0fd03a9399c8ddda2cffe3a
#
_cell.length_a   1.000
_cell.length_b   1.000
_cell.length_c   1.000
_cell.angle_alpha   90.00
_cell.angle_beta   90.00
_cell.angle_gamma   90.00
#
_symmetry.space_group_name_H-M   'P 1'
#
loop_
_entity.id
_entity.type
_entity.pdbx_description
1 polymer ?
#
loop_
_entity_poly.entity_id
_entity_poly.type
_entity_poly.pdbx_seq_one_letter_code
_entity_poly.pdbx_strand_id
1 'polypeptide(L)'
;MKGKNVKVNGVAALVVIAMLLSVGSLSVAANDQPSAATAEVKIDNFSFGPQTLTVPVGATVTWTNRDDIPHTVVSTDGVFKSKVRDTDEQFSYTFARAGTYPYYCSVHPKMTGTVVVK
;
A
#
# COMPACT_ATOMS: atom_id res chain seq x y z
N MET A 1 41.16 36.04 50.21
CA MET A 1 41.32 35.58 49.76
C MET A 1 40.63 34.83 49.20
N LYS A 2 40.37 34.49 48.89
CA LYS A 2 39.79 33.77 48.56
C LYS A 2 38.71 33.85 47.86
N GLY A 3 37.92 33.78 47.64
CA GLY A 3 36.79 33.80 47.08
C GLY A 3 36.74 33.73 45.74
N LYS A 4 37.55 33.74 45.23
CA LYS A 4 37.51 33.89 44.02
C LYS A 4 37.16 32.84 43.28
N ASN A 5 37.10 32.00 43.45
CA ASN A 5 36.88 30.99 42.75
C ASN A 5 35.63 30.71 42.25
N VAL A 6 34.84 30.91 42.65
CA VAL A 6 33.62 30.54 42.27
C VAL A 6 33.10 30.72 41.01
N LYS A 7 33.28 31.61 40.43
CA LYS A 7 32.68 31.88 39.27
C LYS A 7 32.73 30.96 38.23
N VAL A 8 33.51 30.33 38.04
CA VAL A 8 33.66 29.49 36.97
C VAL A 8 32.58 28.56 36.68
N ASN A 9 31.96 28.13 37.64
CA ASN A 9 30.98 27.17 37.41
C ASN A 9 29.92 27.50 36.51
N GLY A 10 29.40 28.56 36.52
CA GLY A 10 28.25 28.88 35.76
C GLY A 10 28.41 28.64 34.31
N VAL A 11 29.48 28.83 33.85
CA VAL A 11 29.67 28.73 32.46
C VAL A 11 29.38 27.36 31.88
N ALA A 12 29.78 26.41 32.53
CA ALA A 12 29.63 25.09 31.99
C ALA A 12 28.21 24.70 31.71
N ALA A 13 27.35 25.15 32.51
CA ALA A 13 25.98 24.75 32.35
C ALA A 13 25.39 25.17 31.03
N LEU A 14 25.77 26.26 30.53
CA LEU A 14 25.20 26.77 29.34
C LEU A 14 25.44 25.89 28.16
N VAL A 15 26.54 25.33 28.05
CA VAL A 15 26.87 24.57 26.91
C VAL A 15 25.95 23.38 26.72
N VAL A 16 25.63 22.77 27.79
CA VAL A 16 24.85 21.59 27.70
C VAL A 16 23.52 21.79 27.02
N ILE A 17 22.89 22.86 27.33
CA ILE A 17 21.59 23.10 26.83
C ILE A 17 21.54 23.19 25.33
N ALA A 18 22.48 23.75 24.74
CA ALA A 18 22.48 23.94 23.33
C ALA A 18 22.42 22.64 22.58
N MET A 19 23.02 21.65 23.08
CA MET A 19 23.03 20.45 22.36
C MET A 19 21.72 19.76 22.28
N LEU A 20 20.98 19.83 23.27
CA LEU A 20 19.73 19.14 23.31
C LEU A 20 18.80 19.56 22.21
N LEU A 21 18.84 20.77 21.86
CA LEU A 21 17.91 21.28 20.91
C LEU A 21 18.09 20.69 19.55
N SER A 22 19.27 20.45 19.15
CA SER A 22 19.51 20.02 17.81
C SER A 22 19.02 18.62 17.55
N VAL A 23 19.00 17.84 18.55
CA VAL A 23 18.62 16.46 18.33
C VAL A 23 17.18 16.28 17.94
N GLY A 24 16.33 17.00 18.58
CA GLY A 24 14.91 16.78 18.36
C GLY A 24 14.45 17.02 16.96
N SER A 25 15.06 17.91 16.29
CA SER A 25 14.55 18.27 14.98
C SER A 25 14.78 17.22 13.92
N LEU A 26 15.71 16.37 14.10
CA LEU A 26 16.01 15.42 13.08
C LEU A 26 15.02 14.31 12.92
N SER A 27 14.44 13.89 13.97
CA SER A 27 13.61 12.70 13.88
C SER A 27 12.34 12.91 13.09
N VAL A 28 11.89 14.09 12.96
CA VAL A 28 10.63 14.32 12.31
C VAL A 28 10.66 14.06 10.82
N ALA A 29 11.73 14.37 10.20
CA ALA A 29 11.78 14.29 8.75
C ALA A 29 11.67 12.89 8.19
N ALA A 30 11.88 11.91 8.98
CA ALA A 30 11.94 10.56 8.46
C ALA A 30 10.62 9.90 8.16
N ASN A 31 9.53 10.54 8.49
CA ASN A 31 8.24 9.86 8.40
C ASN A 31 7.40 10.13 7.17
N ASP A 32 7.98 10.62 6.14
CA ASP A 32 7.19 11.00 4.98
C ASP A 32 7.13 9.95 3.90
N GLN A 33 7.12 8.70 4.26
CA GLN A 33 7.02 7.65 3.27
C GLN A 33 5.57 7.43 2.90
N PRO A 34 5.21 7.53 1.64
CA PRO A 34 3.84 7.29 1.23
C PRO A 34 3.49 5.81 1.34
N SER A 35 2.29 5.52 1.74
CA SER A 35 1.80 4.15 1.81
C SER A 35 1.46 3.65 0.43
N ALA A 36 1.61 2.37 0.20
CA ALA A 36 1.18 1.76 -1.05
C ALA A 36 -0.34 1.80 -1.12
N ALA A 37 -0.88 2.08 -2.30
CA ALA A 37 -2.31 2.10 -2.49
C ALA A 37 -2.87 0.69 -2.54
N THR A 38 -4.09 0.53 -2.05
CA THR A 38 -4.81 -0.73 -2.13
C THR A 38 -6.19 -0.47 -2.69
N ALA A 39 -6.76 -1.45 -3.38
CA ALA A 39 -8.09 -1.35 -3.92
C ALA A 39 -8.72 -2.74 -3.96
N GLU A 40 -10.04 -2.79 -4.01
CA GLU A 40 -10.73 -4.05 -3.96
C GLU A 40 -11.71 -4.19 -5.11
N VAL A 41 -11.85 -5.41 -5.60
CA VAL A 41 -12.87 -5.81 -6.57
C VAL A 41 -13.70 -6.90 -5.91
N LYS A 42 -15.00 -6.71 -5.92
CA LYS A 42 -15.92 -7.71 -5.41
C LYS A 42 -16.40 -8.60 -6.56
N ILE A 43 -16.38 -9.89 -6.35
CA ILE A 43 -16.95 -10.86 -7.29
C ILE A 43 -18.29 -11.26 -6.72
N ASP A 44 -19.36 -10.92 -7.41
CA ASP A 44 -20.71 -11.18 -6.93
C ASP A 44 -21.66 -11.22 -8.12
N ASN A 45 -22.61 -12.10 -8.05
CA ASN A 45 -23.62 -12.24 -9.09
C ASN A 45 -23.01 -12.37 -10.49
N PHE A 46 -21.99 -13.24 -10.60
CA PHE A 46 -21.30 -13.50 -11.86
C PHE A 46 -20.69 -12.25 -12.50
N SER A 47 -20.23 -11.31 -11.70
CA SER A 47 -19.63 -10.09 -12.24
C SER A 47 -18.51 -9.59 -11.33
N PHE A 48 -17.63 -8.79 -11.89
CA PHE A 48 -16.58 -8.09 -11.15
C PHE A 48 -17.04 -6.64 -10.91
N GLY A 49 -17.00 -6.20 -9.69
CA GLY A 49 -17.43 -4.86 -9.32
C GLY A 49 -16.39 -4.10 -8.52
N PRO A 50 -15.91 -2.98 -9.04
CA PRO A 50 -16.25 -2.37 -10.32
C PRO A 50 -15.66 -3.14 -11.49
N GLN A 51 -16.31 -3.09 -12.64
CA GLN A 51 -15.80 -3.81 -13.81
C GLN A 51 -14.51 -3.19 -14.34
N THR A 52 -14.40 -1.88 -14.29
CA THR A 52 -13.17 -1.17 -14.62
C THR A 52 -12.69 -0.44 -13.37
N LEU A 53 -11.47 -0.72 -12.97
CA LEU A 53 -10.86 -0.14 -11.78
C LEU A 53 -9.58 0.57 -12.18
N THR A 54 -9.42 1.82 -11.79
CA THR A 54 -8.20 2.59 -12.05
C THR A 54 -7.41 2.72 -10.77
N VAL A 55 -6.14 2.38 -10.80
CA VAL A 55 -5.25 2.45 -9.64
C VAL A 55 -3.91 3.04 -10.04
N PRO A 56 -3.13 3.58 -9.08
CA PRO A 56 -1.80 4.07 -9.38
C PRO A 56 -0.79 2.92 -9.50
N VAL A 57 0.33 3.19 -10.12
CA VAL A 57 1.44 2.23 -10.21
C VAL A 57 1.86 1.84 -8.80
N GLY A 58 2.09 0.57 -8.58
CA GLY A 58 2.47 0.03 -7.28
C GLY A 58 1.30 -0.39 -6.42
N ALA A 59 0.07 -0.18 -6.87
CA ALA A 59 -1.11 -0.55 -6.08
C ALA A 59 -1.30 -2.06 -6.04
N THR A 60 -1.85 -2.52 -4.94
CA THR A 60 -2.26 -3.92 -4.79
C THR A 60 -3.77 -3.98 -4.90
N VAL A 61 -4.27 -4.81 -5.80
CA VAL A 61 -5.70 -5.04 -5.98
C VAL A 61 -6.03 -6.40 -5.40
N THR A 62 -7.09 -6.46 -4.61
CA THR A 62 -7.58 -7.69 -4.00
C THR A 62 -8.98 -7.99 -4.54
N TRP A 63 -9.15 -9.17 -5.10
CA TRP A 63 -10.45 -9.69 -5.51
C TRP A 63 -10.99 -10.58 -4.42
N THR A 64 -12.23 -10.38 -4.02
CA THR A 64 -12.89 -11.21 -3.01
C THR A 64 -14.13 -11.83 -3.63
N ASN A 65 -14.23 -13.15 -3.56
CA ASN A 65 -15.41 -13.85 -4.07
C ASN A 65 -16.54 -13.80 -3.04
N ARG A 66 -17.63 -13.11 -3.38
CA ARG A 66 -18.82 -13.04 -2.53
C ARG A 66 -19.98 -13.84 -3.11
N ASP A 67 -19.75 -14.56 -4.21
CA ASP A 67 -20.74 -15.48 -4.75
C ASP A 67 -20.72 -16.80 -3.96
N ASP A 68 -21.76 -17.55 -4.10
CA ASP A 68 -21.84 -18.87 -3.50
C ASP A 68 -21.32 -19.97 -4.43
N ILE A 69 -20.68 -19.59 -5.52
CA ILE A 69 -20.03 -20.52 -6.43
C ILE A 69 -18.59 -20.07 -6.66
N PRO A 70 -17.71 -20.98 -7.07
CA PRO A 70 -16.29 -20.63 -7.27
C PRO A 70 -16.04 -19.82 -8.54
N HIS A 71 -15.03 -18.97 -8.49
CA HIS A 71 -14.58 -18.15 -9.60
C HIS A 71 -13.04 -18.11 -9.65
N THR A 72 -12.51 -17.65 -10.77
CA THR A 72 -11.08 -17.38 -10.94
C THR A 72 -10.88 -15.96 -11.43
N VAL A 73 -9.63 -15.47 -11.33
CA VAL A 73 -9.22 -14.18 -11.85
C VAL A 73 -8.00 -14.43 -12.75
N VAL A 74 -8.18 -14.29 -14.04
CA VAL A 74 -7.12 -14.65 -15.00
C VAL A 74 -6.88 -13.49 -15.96
N SER A 75 -5.65 -13.01 -15.99
CA SER A 75 -5.24 -11.95 -16.90
C SER A 75 -5.29 -12.45 -18.33
N THR A 76 -5.90 -11.69 -19.22
CA THR A 76 -5.96 -12.04 -20.64
C THR A 76 -4.57 -12.12 -21.24
N ASP A 77 -3.65 -11.28 -20.77
CA ASP A 77 -2.30 -11.21 -21.30
C ASP A 77 -1.29 -12.03 -20.51
N GLY A 78 -1.74 -12.87 -19.59
CA GLY A 78 -0.86 -13.76 -18.87
C GLY A 78 -0.05 -13.12 -17.76
N VAL A 79 -0.45 -11.95 -17.28
CA VAL A 79 0.28 -11.24 -16.25
C VAL A 79 0.03 -11.82 -14.86
N PHE A 80 -1.19 -12.26 -14.59
CA PHE A 80 -1.55 -12.90 -13.32
C PHE A 80 -2.61 -13.97 -13.54
N LYS A 81 -2.68 -14.88 -12.60
CA LYS A 81 -3.64 -15.98 -12.67
C LYS A 81 -3.89 -16.51 -11.28
N SER A 82 -5.13 -16.45 -10.82
CA SER A 82 -5.49 -17.03 -9.55
C SER A 82 -5.80 -18.51 -9.69
N LYS A 83 -5.78 -19.23 -8.58
CA LYS A 83 -6.44 -20.51 -8.49
C LYS A 83 -7.92 -20.26 -8.28
N VAL A 84 -8.70 -21.31 -8.27
CA VAL A 84 -10.12 -21.22 -7.97
C VAL A 84 -10.31 -20.63 -6.59
N ARG A 85 -11.21 -19.67 -6.48
CA ARG A 85 -11.54 -18.99 -5.22
C ARG A 85 -12.97 -19.34 -4.86
N ASP A 86 -13.14 -19.97 -3.71
CA ASP A 86 -14.47 -20.28 -3.18
C ASP A 86 -15.02 -19.04 -2.46
N THR A 87 -16.23 -19.13 -1.96
CA THR A 87 -16.87 -18.02 -1.26
C THR A 87 -15.99 -17.49 -0.14
N ASP A 88 -15.84 -16.16 -0.10
CA ASP A 88 -15.02 -15.41 0.85
C ASP A 88 -13.51 -15.56 0.68
N GLU A 89 -13.05 -16.33 -0.28
CA GLU A 89 -11.62 -16.40 -0.57
C GLU A 89 -11.17 -15.24 -1.43
N GLN A 90 -9.89 -14.90 -1.33
CA GLN A 90 -9.32 -13.71 -1.96
C GLN A 90 -8.12 -14.06 -2.84
N PHE A 91 -7.88 -13.20 -3.82
CA PHE A 91 -6.68 -13.21 -4.63
C PHE A 91 -6.18 -11.77 -4.74
N SER A 92 -4.88 -11.56 -4.60
CA SER A 92 -4.28 -10.22 -4.70
C SER A 92 -3.15 -10.20 -5.70
N TYR A 93 -2.98 -9.06 -6.37
CA TYR A 93 -1.87 -8.84 -7.28
C TYR A 93 -1.42 -7.38 -7.18
N THR A 94 -0.10 -7.15 -7.18
CA THR A 94 0.49 -5.80 -7.13
C THR A 94 0.94 -5.39 -8.52
N PHE A 95 0.45 -4.25 -8.98
CA PHE A 95 0.71 -3.77 -10.34
C PHE A 95 1.90 -2.83 -10.36
N ALA A 96 3.04 -3.33 -10.77
CA ALA A 96 4.28 -2.56 -10.77
C ALA A 96 4.43 -1.64 -11.97
N ARG A 97 3.64 -1.82 -13.01
CA ARG A 97 3.78 -1.05 -14.26
C ARG A 97 2.47 -0.49 -14.73
N ALA A 98 2.52 0.70 -15.29
CA ALA A 98 1.35 1.32 -15.90
C ALA A 98 0.90 0.48 -17.11
N GLY A 99 -0.38 0.47 -17.36
CA GLY A 99 -0.95 -0.28 -18.47
C GLY A 99 -2.41 -0.59 -18.24
N THR A 100 -3.01 -1.26 -19.21
CA THR A 100 -4.38 -1.72 -19.16
C THR A 100 -4.35 -3.24 -19.09
N TYR A 101 -5.00 -3.79 -18.07
CA TYR A 101 -4.93 -5.22 -17.77
C TYR A 101 -6.33 -5.83 -17.79
N PRO A 102 -6.77 -6.34 -18.94
CA PRO A 102 -8.06 -7.04 -19.00
C PRO A 102 -7.93 -8.41 -18.36
N TYR A 103 -9.00 -8.87 -17.75
CA TYR A 103 -9.03 -10.18 -17.12
C TYR A 103 -10.42 -10.80 -17.21
N TYR A 104 -10.52 -12.07 -16.87
CA TYR A 104 -11.76 -12.82 -16.98
C TYR A 104 -11.77 -13.96 -15.97
N CYS A 105 -12.93 -14.57 -15.80
CA CYS A 105 -13.07 -15.78 -15.01
C CYS A 105 -13.01 -16.98 -15.95
N SER A 106 -12.08 -17.91 -15.71
CA SER A 106 -11.92 -19.07 -16.60
C SER A 106 -13.06 -20.06 -16.47
N VAL A 107 -13.79 -20.02 -15.37
CA VAL A 107 -14.96 -20.89 -15.17
C VAL A 107 -16.18 -20.32 -15.90
N HIS A 108 -16.25 -19.00 -16.02
CA HIS A 108 -17.34 -18.30 -16.70
C HIS A 108 -16.71 -17.24 -17.61
N PRO A 109 -16.26 -17.61 -18.81
CA PRO A 109 -15.42 -16.71 -19.62
C PRO A 109 -16.04 -15.40 -20.06
N LYS A 110 -17.35 -15.28 -20.03
CA LYS A 110 -18.00 -14.01 -20.37
C LYS A 110 -17.94 -13.00 -19.22
N MET A 111 -17.55 -13.43 -18.05
CA MET A 111 -17.38 -12.59 -16.89
C MET A 111 -16.01 -11.93 -16.96
N THR A 112 -15.98 -10.63 -17.24
CA THR A 112 -14.74 -9.90 -17.54
C THR A 112 -14.62 -8.63 -16.72
N GLY A 113 -13.40 -8.16 -16.59
CA GLY A 113 -13.08 -6.89 -15.95
C GLY A 113 -11.78 -6.33 -16.48
N THR A 114 -11.44 -5.13 -16.04
CA THR A 114 -10.21 -4.45 -16.45
C THR A 114 -9.64 -3.65 -15.30
N VAL A 115 -8.32 -3.73 -15.11
CA VAL A 115 -7.60 -2.83 -14.21
C VAL A 115 -6.77 -1.89 -15.07
N VAL A 116 -6.93 -0.59 -14.86
CA VAL A 116 -6.15 0.45 -15.53
C VAL A 116 -5.16 1.00 -14.51
N VAL A 117 -3.88 0.95 -14.82
CA VAL A 117 -2.80 1.40 -13.92
C VAL A 117 -2.13 2.62 -14.54
N LYS A 118 -2.16 3.76 -13.84
CA LYS A 118 -1.59 4.99 -14.38
C LYS A 118 -1.18 6.01 -13.33
#